data_2c36a52e8319db955e42843a5997aa3a
#
_entry.id   2c36a52e8319db955e42843a5997aa3a
#
_cell.length_a   1.000
_cell.length_b   1.000
_cell.length_c   1.000
_cell.angle_alpha   90.00
_cell.angle_beta   90.00
_cell.angle_gamma   90.00
#
_symmetry.space_group_name_H-M   'P 1'
#
loop_
_entity.id
_entity.type
_entity.pdbx_description
1 polymer ?
#
loop_
_entity_poly.entity_id
_entity_poly.type
_entity_poly.pdbx_seq_one_letter_code
_entity_poly.pdbx_strand_id
1 'polypeptide(L)'
;DANETLSVSVDVKNAGGMDGAEIVQLYVSKILVGKQKDNKPIRQLKSYQKVWIKTGETVTVTMELPVSDISFWSNLKKKFIVEPASYKLEVGASSADIRQTTEVTLSGEWNAVLKNVYAVAEKYCYNVGDEGYVSVSATLEDTTHLCMQKYAPVFTSSDEAVATVDADGKVTAKASGVCEITAAVTCNGVKKTAVVPVAVR
;
A
#
# COMPACT_ATOMS: atom_id res chain seq x y z
N ASP A 1 -13.73 5.08 7.26
CA ASP A 1 -14.68 4.58 6.28
C ASP A 1 -14.78 5.56 5.11
N ALA A 2 -15.02 5.05 3.87
CA ALA A 2 -15.16 5.91 2.68
C ALA A 2 -16.37 6.86 2.76
N ASN A 3 -17.30 6.62 3.65
CA ASN A 3 -18.49 7.46 3.91
C ASN A 3 -18.25 8.51 5.01
N GLU A 4 -17.09 8.55 5.60
CA GLU A 4 -16.74 9.54 6.63
C GLU A 4 -16.38 10.88 6.00
N THR A 5 -16.55 11.95 6.79
CA THR A 5 -16.11 13.30 6.42
C THR A 5 -15.12 13.78 7.47
N LEU A 6 -13.98 14.27 7.02
CA LEU A 6 -12.98 14.91 7.87
C LEU A 6 -13.32 16.39 7.98
N SER A 7 -13.37 16.92 9.20
CA SER A 7 -13.54 18.34 9.46
C SER A 7 -12.18 18.96 9.78
N VAL A 8 -11.76 19.94 8.96
CA VAL A 8 -10.46 20.61 9.07
C VAL A 8 -10.68 22.07 9.44
N SER A 9 -10.25 22.46 10.63
CA SER A 9 -10.40 23.84 11.13
C SER A 9 -9.04 24.51 11.23
N VAL A 10 -8.96 25.79 10.85
CA VAL A 10 -7.75 26.60 10.93
C VAL A 10 -8.10 28.03 11.31
N ASP A 11 -7.29 28.65 12.16
CA ASP A 11 -7.41 30.05 12.52
C ASP A 11 -6.59 30.90 11.53
N VAL A 12 -7.27 31.90 10.94
CA VAL A 12 -6.68 32.84 9.99
C VAL A 12 -6.75 34.24 10.56
N LYS A 13 -5.58 34.86 10.74
CA LYS A 13 -5.46 36.22 11.28
C LYS A 13 -5.08 37.22 10.20
N ASN A 14 -5.79 38.35 10.15
CA ASN A 14 -5.35 39.48 9.35
C ASN A 14 -4.32 40.30 10.15
N ALA A 15 -3.03 40.14 9.79
CA ALA A 15 -1.91 40.90 10.36
C ALA A 15 -1.57 42.16 9.55
N GLY A 16 -2.34 42.48 8.50
CA GLY A 16 -2.17 43.66 7.66
C GLY A 16 -2.77 44.92 8.27
N GLY A 17 -2.57 46.04 7.60
CA GLY A 17 -3.06 47.36 8.00
C GLY A 17 -4.46 47.70 7.47
N MET A 18 -5.11 46.82 6.71
CA MET A 18 -6.44 47.04 6.08
C MET A 18 -7.29 45.76 6.14
N ASP A 19 -8.58 45.92 6.19
CA ASP A 19 -9.54 44.85 6.03
C ASP A 19 -9.37 44.19 4.65
N GLY A 20 -9.48 42.87 4.60
CA GLY A 20 -9.25 42.13 3.36
C GLY A 20 -9.88 40.75 3.33
N ALA A 21 -9.85 40.15 2.16
CA ALA A 21 -10.29 38.79 1.96
C ALA A 21 -9.09 37.85 1.73
N GLU A 22 -9.17 36.63 2.30
CA GLU A 22 -8.24 35.56 2.01
C GLU A 22 -8.98 34.35 1.43
N ILE A 23 -8.29 33.58 0.60
CA ILE A 23 -8.79 32.29 0.10
C ILE A 23 -8.00 31.20 0.80
N VAL A 24 -8.61 30.58 1.79
CA VAL A 24 -8.04 29.44 2.51
C VAL A 24 -8.23 28.17 1.68
N GLN A 25 -7.17 27.48 1.37
CA GLN A 25 -7.14 26.31 0.50
C GLN A 25 -6.68 25.07 1.25
N LEU A 26 -7.42 23.98 1.10
CA LEU A 26 -7.08 22.66 1.65
C LEU A 26 -6.59 21.75 0.55
N TYR A 27 -5.39 21.26 0.72
CA TYR A 27 -4.74 20.30 -0.17
C TYR A 27 -4.56 18.97 0.51
N VAL A 28 -4.56 17.91 -0.30
CA VAL A 28 -4.30 16.54 0.15
C VAL A 28 -3.20 15.94 -0.70
N SER A 29 -2.25 15.28 -0.04
CA SER A 29 -1.20 14.47 -0.66
C SER A 29 -1.07 13.14 0.07
N LYS A 30 -0.82 12.06 -0.69
CA LYS A 30 -0.51 10.76 -0.11
C LYS A 30 0.93 10.73 0.36
N ILE A 31 1.18 10.20 1.55
CA ILE A 31 2.52 9.98 2.07
C ILE A 31 3.06 8.67 1.48
N LEU A 32 4.16 8.77 0.74
CA LEU A 32 4.83 7.63 0.14
C LEU A 32 5.89 7.08 1.09
N VAL A 33 5.89 5.78 1.30
CA VAL A 33 6.87 5.10 2.16
C VAL A 33 7.96 4.47 1.29
N GLY A 34 9.23 4.77 1.59
CA GLY A 34 10.39 4.22 0.89
C GLY A 34 10.56 4.75 -0.53
N LYS A 35 10.98 3.89 -1.47
CA LYS A 35 11.22 4.23 -2.88
C LYS A 35 9.97 4.08 -3.76
N GLN A 36 8.78 4.09 -3.18
CA GLN A 36 7.55 3.97 -3.96
C GLN A 36 7.41 5.16 -4.92
N LYS A 37 7.12 4.85 -6.18
CA LYS A 37 6.68 5.85 -7.17
C LYS A 37 5.17 5.74 -7.28
N ASP A 38 4.48 6.85 -7.08
CA ASP A 38 3.05 6.96 -7.36
C ASP A 38 2.86 7.82 -8.61
N ASN A 39 2.01 7.38 -9.53
CA ASN A 39 1.66 8.14 -10.73
C ASN A 39 0.52 9.14 -10.46
N LYS A 40 0.14 9.33 -9.19
CA LYS A 40 -0.89 10.27 -8.77
C LYS A 40 -0.29 11.67 -8.60
N PRO A 41 -1.10 12.73 -8.68
CA PRO A 41 -0.65 14.08 -8.37
C PRO A 41 -0.04 14.16 -6.97
N ILE A 42 1.10 14.85 -6.87
CA ILE A 42 1.84 15.02 -5.60
C ILE A 42 0.94 15.70 -4.56
N ARG A 43 0.10 16.65 -5.00
CA ARG A 43 -0.81 17.44 -4.17
C ARG A 43 -2.06 17.77 -4.96
N GLN A 44 -3.22 17.71 -4.32
CA GLN A 44 -4.51 18.02 -4.93
C GLN A 44 -5.29 19.00 -4.07
N LEU A 45 -5.80 20.08 -4.66
CA LEU A 45 -6.77 20.96 -4.01
C LEU A 45 -8.10 20.21 -3.84
N LYS A 46 -8.58 20.12 -2.61
CA LYS A 46 -9.83 19.41 -2.27
C LYS A 46 -10.94 20.30 -1.76
N SER A 47 -10.58 21.40 -1.11
CA SER A 47 -11.55 22.36 -0.60
C SER A 47 -10.94 23.76 -0.57
N TYR A 48 -11.77 24.77 -0.63
CA TYR A 48 -11.36 26.15 -0.41
C TYR A 48 -12.52 26.97 0.15
N GLN A 49 -12.17 28.03 0.89
CA GLN A 49 -13.14 28.98 1.42
C GLN A 49 -12.58 30.40 1.35
N LYS A 50 -13.36 31.33 0.79
CA LYS A 50 -13.06 32.76 0.83
C LYS A 50 -13.64 33.36 2.11
N VAL A 51 -12.79 34.01 2.90
CA VAL A 51 -13.19 34.68 4.15
C VAL A 51 -12.79 36.15 4.08
N TRP A 52 -13.63 37.01 4.68
CA TRP A 52 -13.34 38.42 4.88
C TRP A 52 -12.93 38.64 6.32
N ILE A 53 -11.77 39.28 6.54
CA ILE A 53 -11.18 39.43 7.87
C ILE A 53 -10.79 40.86 8.11
N LYS A 54 -11.33 41.49 9.17
CA LYS A 54 -10.97 42.85 9.54
C LYS A 54 -9.54 42.90 10.06
N THR A 55 -8.94 44.09 9.95
CA THR A 55 -7.59 44.34 10.50
C THR A 55 -7.49 43.88 11.95
N GLY A 56 -6.49 43.03 12.24
CA GLY A 56 -6.23 42.49 13.57
C GLY A 56 -7.15 41.35 14.01
N GLU A 57 -8.22 41.05 13.26
CA GLU A 57 -9.17 39.98 13.57
C GLU A 57 -8.59 38.59 13.25
N THR A 58 -9.04 37.59 13.99
CA THR A 58 -8.81 36.17 13.72
C THR A 58 -10.14 35.50 13.48
N VAL A 59 -10.26 34.74 12.40
CA VAL A 59 -11.48 33.99 12.06
C VAL A 59 -11.12 32.51 11.93
N THR A 60 -11.89 31.64 12.57
CA THR A 60 -11.76 30.19 12.39
C THR A 60 -12.50 29.77 11.13
N VAL A 61 -11.78 29.14 10.22
CA VAL A 61 -12.30 28.58 8.96
C VAL A 61 -12.37 27.07 9.10
N THR A 62 -13.56 26.51 8.90
CA THR A 62 -13.77 25.06 8.90
C THR A 62 -14.14 24.58 7.50
N MET A 63 -13.41 23.59 7.01
CA MET A 63 -13.62 22.97 5.70
C MET A 63 -13.93 21.48 5.88
N GLU A 64 -14.97 21.02 5.22
CA GLU A 64 -15.32 19.60 5.19
C GLU A 64 -14.61 18.93 4.02
N LEU A 65 -14.09 17.73 4.30
CA LEU A 65 -13.43 16.86 3.32
C LEU A 65 -14.03 15.45 3.41
N PRO A 66 -14.99 15.13 2.55
CA PRO A 66 -15.47 13.76 2.43
C PRO A 66 -14.31 12.83 2.06
N VAL A 67 -14.18 11.71 2.76
CA VAL A 67 -13.11 10.72 2.49
C VAL A 67 -13.20 10.18 1.06
N SER A 68 -14.42 10.10 0.50
CA SER A 68 -14.64 9.77 -0.92
C SER A 68 -13.91 10.69 -1.90
N ASP A 69 -13.67 11.96 -1.54
CA ASP A 69 -13.01 12.94 -2.41
C ASP A 69 -11.49 12.69 -2.52
N ILE A 70 -10.92 11.89 -1.61
CA ILE A 70 -9.52 11.43 -1.69
C ILE A 70 -9.39 10.26 -2.68
N SER A 71 -10.51 9.77 -3.22
CA SER A 71 -10.52 8.65 -4.16
C SER A 71 -9.79 8.95 -5.47
N PHE A 72 -9.29 7.89 -6.09
CA PHE A 72 -8.70 7.91 -7.41
C PHE A 72 -9.27 6.79 -8.27
N TRP A 73 -9.21 6.95 -9.58
CA TRP A 73 -9.64 5.92 -10.51
C TRP A 73 -8.66 4.75 -10.53
N SER A 74 -9.15 3.57 -10.17
CA SER A 74 -8.39 2.33 -10.29
C SER A 74 -8.66 1.68 -11.65
N ASN A 75 -7.65 1.68 -12.52
CA ASN A 75 -7.75 0.99 -13.82
C ASN A 75 -8.02 -0.51 -13.68
N LEU A 76 -7.59 -1.08 -12.57
CA LEU A 76 -7.79 -2.48 -12.25
C LEU A 76 -9.24 -2.77 -11.84
N LYS A 77 -9.75 -2.02 -10.85
CA LYS A 77 -11.10 -2.22 -10.31
C LYS A 77 -12.18 -1.53 -11.15
N LYS A 78 -11.79 -0.76 -12.18
CA LYS A 78 -12.69 0.01 -13.05
C LYS A 78 -13.70 0.87 -12.25
N LYS A 79 -13.24 1.45 -11.14
CA LYS A 79 -14.02 2.33 -10.26
C LYS A 79 -13.12 3.26 -9.46
N PHE A 80 -13.70 4.31 -8.87
CA PHE A 80 -13.02 5.12 -7.87
C PHE A 80 -12.86 4.35 -6.57
N ILE A 81 -11.67 4.41 -5.98
CA ILE A 81 -11.34 3.78 -4.70
C ILE A 81 -10.59 4.76 -3.80
N VAL A 82 -10.81 4.64 -2.51
CA VAL A 82 -9.98 5.27 -1.47
C VAL A 82 -8.97 4.23 -1.00
N GLU A 83 -7.70 4.62 -0.99
CA GLU A 83 -6.61 3.73 -0.59
C GLU A 83 -6.31 3.90 0.90
N PRO A 84 -6.30 2.83 1.70
CA PRO A 84 -5.81 2.90 3.08
C PRO A 84 -4.33 3.30 3.08
N ALA A 85 -4.03 4.48 3.59
CA ALA A 85 -2.69 5.04 3.64
C ALA A 85 -2.65 6.24 4.59
N SER A 86 -1.46 6.75 4.88
CA SER A 86 -1.29 8.05 5.51
C SER A 86 -1.33 9.16 4.47
N TYR A 87 -2.08 10.19 4.78
CA TYR A 87 -2.25 11.37 3.95
C TYR A 87 -1.85 12.62 4.71
N LYS A 88 -1.28 13.56 4.00
CA LYS A 88 -0.95 14.89 4.50
C LYS A 88 -2.07 15.84 4.11
N LEU A 89 -2.65 16.52 5.09
CA LEU A 89 -3.59 17.61 4.91
C LEU A 89 -2.81 18.92 5.07
N GLU A 90 -2.87 19.78 4.07
CA GLU A 90 -2.05 20.99 3.97
C GLU A 90 -2.97 22.18 3.72
N VAL A 91 -2.89 23.18 4.59
CA VAL A 91 -3.69 24.40 4.48
C VAL A 91 -2.78 25.59 4.16
N GLY A 92 -3.18 26.40 3.20
CA GLY A 92 -2.42 27.56 2.77
C GLY A 92 -3.21 28.53 1.89
N ALA A 93 -2.57 29.62 1.50
CA ALA A 93 -3.12 30.58 0.54
C ALA A 93 -2.97 30.11 -0.92
N SER A 94 -2.03 29.21 -1.18
CA SER A 94 -1.83 28.58 -2.48
C SER A 94 -1.05 27.27 -2.33
N SER A 95 -0.92 26.51 -3.41
CA SER A 95 -0.07 25.29 -3.44
C SER A 95 1.43 25.58 -3.20
N ALA A 96 1.86 26.82 -3.38
CA ALA A 96 3.24 27.27 -3.11
C ALA A 96 3.39 27.93 -1.73
N ASP A 97 2.28 28.33 -1.08
CA ASP A 97 2.26 28.99 0.23
C ASP A 97 1.43 28.14 1.21
N ILE A 98 1.99 27.02 1.64
CA ILE A 98 1.41 26.16 2.67
C ILE A 98 1.86 26.66 4.05
N ARG A 99 0.91 26.88 4.95
CA ARG A 99 1.17 27.46 6.27
C ARG A 99 0.96 26.48 7.41
N GLN A 100 0.08 25.50 7.24
CA GLN A 100 -0.15 24.46 8.24
C GLN A 100 -0.26 23.10 7.56
N THR A 101 0.18 22.07 8.29
CA THR A 101 0.17 20.70 7.82
C THR A 101 -0.13 19.76 8.97
N THR A 102 -0.99 18.78 8.72
CA THR A 102 -1.25 17.66 9.63
C THR A 102 -1.30 16.36 8.84
N GLU A 103 -1.22 15.24 9.55
CA GLU A 103 -1.30 13.92 8.93
C GLU A 103 -2.52 13.16 9.44
N VAL A 104 -3.19 12.46 8.52
CA VAL A 104 -4.27 11.55 8.86
C VAL A 104 -3.98 10.19 8.26
N THR A 105 -4.31 9.14 9.00
CA THR A 105 -4.22 7.77 8.49
C THR A 105 -5.62 7.24 8.23
N LEU A 106 -5.89 6.95 6.96
CA LEU A 106 -7.09 6.24 6.58
C LEU A 106 -6.85 4.75 6.80
N SER A 107 -7.55 4.18 7.77
CA SER A 107 -7.55 2.75 8.05
C SER A 107 -8.55 2.05 7.16
N GLY A 108 -8.28 0.81 6.83
CA GLY A 108 -9.14 -0.05 6.03
C GLY A 108 -8.36 -1.29 5.60
N GLU A 109 -9.08 -2.31 5.18
CA GLU A 109 -8.42 -3.42 4.53
C GLU A 109 -8.12 -3.03 3.08
N TRP A 110 -6.83 -3.01 2.73
CA TRP A 110 -6.43 -3.06 1.35
C TRP A 110 -6.87 -4.43 0.81
N ASN A 111 -8.02 -4.48 0.15
CA ASN A 111 -8.50 -5.69 -0.52
C ASN A 111 -7.62 -5.98 -1.75
N ALA A 112 -6.33 -6.13 -1.52
CA ALA A 112 -5.40 -6.61 -2.51
C ALA A 112 -5.76 -8.05 -2.85
N VAL A 113 -6.23 -8.27 -4.07
CA VAL A 113 -6.52 -9.62 -4.56
C VAL A 113 -5.23 -10.23 -5.06
N LEU A 114 -4.87 -11.38 -4.51
CA LEU A 114 -3.71 -12.15 -4.93
C LEU A 114 -3.89 -12.62 -6.37
N LYS A 115 -3.01 -12.16 -7.28
CA LYS A 115 -3.08 -12.49 -8.71
C LYS A 115 -2.27 -13.73 -9.03
N ASN A 116 -0.96 -13.68 -8.76
CA ASN A 116 -0.05 -14.78 -9.07
C ASN A 116 0.91 -15.04 -7.90
N VAL A 117 1.30 -16.28 -7.76
CA VAL A 117 2.42 -16.72 -6.92
C VAL A 117 3.47 -17.36 -7.84
N TYR A 118 4.71 -17.04 -7.62
CA TYR A 118 5.85 -17.58 -8.34
C TYR A 118 6.80 -18.23 -7.33
N ALA A 119 7.28 -19.42 -7.66
CA ALA A 119 8.31 -20.10 -6.90
C ALA A 119 9.47 -20.44 -7.84
N VAL A 120 10.68 -20.24 -7.38
CA VAL A 120 11.91 -20.55 -8.11
C VAL A 120 12.85 -21.28 -7.19
N ALA A 121 13.29 -22.49 -7.60
CA ALA A 121 14.31 -23.21 -6.88
C ALA A 121 15.71 -22.70 -7.26
N GLU A 122 16.59 -22.63 -6.28
CA GLU A 122 18.01 -22.37 -6.50
C GLU A 122 18.63 -23.48 -7.37
N LYS A 123 18.18 -24.72 -7.17
CA LYS A 123 18.58 -25.91 -7.95
C LYS A 123 17.34 -26.76 -8.25
N TYR A 124 17.33 -27.42 -9.39
CA TYR A 124 16.30 -28.40 -9.76
C TYR A 124 16.79 -29.85 -9.68
N CYS A 125 18.12 -30.04 -9.60
CA CYS A 125 18.77 -31.34 -9.41
C CYS A 125 19.68 -31.28 -8.21
N TYR A 126 19.54 -32.28 -7.35
CA TYR A 126 20.28 -32.44 -6.10
C TYR A 126 20.97 -33.82 -6.06
N ASN A 127 22.08 -33.94 -5.34
CA ASN A 127 22.54 -35.20 -4.86
C ASN A 127 21.95 -35.51 -3.47
N VAL A 128 21.90 -36.76 -3.09
CA VAL A 128 21.46 -37.11 -1.72
C VAL A 128 22.31 -36.36 -0.69
N GLY A 129 21.67 -35.70 0.26
CA GLY A 129 22.29 -34.85 1.28
C GLY A 129 22.50 -33.37 0.88
N ASP A 130 22.26 -33.01 -0.38
CA ASP A 130 22.34 -31.62 -0.80
C ASP A 130 21.20 -30.79 -0.20
N GLU A 131 21.49 -29.50 -0.03
CA GLU A 131 20.51 -28.46 0.37
C GLU A 131 20.43 -27.35 -0.65
N GLY A 132 19.29 -26.64 -0.67
CA GLY A 132 19.05 -25.47 -1.48
C GLY A 132 17.77 -24.75 -1.05
N TYR A 133 17.42 -23.65 -1.71
CA TYR A 133 16.27 -22.85 -1.33
C TYR A 133 15.26 -22.70 -2.46
N VAL A 134 13.99 -22.60 -2.09
CA VAL A 134 12.90 -22.16 -2.95
C VAL A 134 12.52 -20.76 -2.55
N SER A 135 12.77 -19.81 -3.44
CA SER A 135 12.35 -18.41 -3.30
C SER A 135 10.94 -18.22 -3.81
N VAL A 136 10.13 -17.45 -3.10
CA VAL A 136 8.73 -17.18 -3.45
C VAL A 136 8.51 -15.69 -3.61
N SER A 137 7.80 -15.33 -4.65
CA SER A 137 7.27 -13.99 -4.86
C SER A 137 5.80 -14.05 -5.27
N ALA A 138 5.06 -13.01 -4.97
CA ALA A 138 3.65 -12.93 -5.32
C ALA A 138 3.30 -11.54 -5.83
N THR A 139 2.37 -11.48 -6.77
CA THR A 139 1.84 -10.22 -7.31
C THR A 139 0.35 -10.11 -7.03
N LEU A 140 -0.07 -8.89 -6.81
CA LEU A 140 -1.46 -8.51 -6.64
C LEU A 140 -2.07 -8.15 -8.02
N GLU A 141 -3.39 -8.04 -8.07
CA GLU A 141 -4.08 -7.65 -9.30
C GLU A 141 -3.67 -6.26 -9.81
N ASP A 142 -3.26 -5.36 -8.92
CA ASP A 142 -2.74 -4.02 -9.25
C ASP A 142 -1.28 -4.03 -9.71
N THR A 143 -0.72 -5.22 -9.95
CA THR A 143 0.68 -5.46 -10.36
C THR A 143 1.74 -5.13 -9.30
N THR A 144 1.36 -4.72 -8.11
CA THR A 144 2.30 -4.56 -7.00
C THR A 144 2.75 -5.91 -6.46
N HIS A 145 3.94 -5.95 -5.86
CA HIS A 145 4.44 -7.14 -5.20
C HIS A 145 3.90 -7.24 -3.78
N LEU A 146 3.51 -8.46 -3.40
CA LEU A 146 3.08 -8.75 -2.04
C LEU A 146 4.30 -8.75 -1.11
N CYS A 147 4.15 -8.17 0.08
CA CYS A 147 5.18 -8.23 1.10
C CYS A 147 5.24 -9.64 1.71
N MET A 148 6.22 -10.45 1.30
CA MET A 148 6.35 -11.85 1.73
C MET A 148 6.69 -12.01 3.22
N GLN A 149 7.23 -10.97 3.87
CA GLN A 149 7.46 -10.97 5.32
C GLN A 149 6.15 -10.98 6.12
N LYS A 150 5.11 -10.31 5.59
CA LYS A 150 3.78 -10.28 6.21
C LYS A 150 2.93 -11.50 5.82
N TYR A 151 3.11 -12.01 4.61
CA TYR A 151 2.33 -13.10 4.01
C TYR A 151 3.27 -14.26 3.68
N ALA A 152 3.89 -14.84 4.72
CA ALA A 152 4.84 -15.94 4.58
C ALA A 152 4.22 -17.12 3.81
N PRO A 153 4.97 -17.72 2.87
CA PRO A 153 4.50 -18.90 2.16
C PRO A 153 4.47 -20.11 3.10
N VAL A 154 3.55 -21.02 2.81
CA VAL A 154 3.53 -22.36 3.42
C VAL A 154 4.04 -23.34 2.38
N PHE A 155 5.09 -24.08 2.72
CA PHE A 155 5.70 -25.06 1.84
C PHE A 155 5.25 -26.47 2.18
N THR A 156 5.13 -27.30 1.14
CA THR A 156 4.88 -28.74 1.27
C THR A 156 5.63 -29.51 0.20
N SER A 157 6.11 -30.72 0.51
CA SER A 157 6.67 -31.65 -0.44
C SER A 157 5.64 -32.71 -0.82
N SER A 158 5.59 -33.10 -2.09
CA SER A 158 4.74 -34.20 -2.55
C SER A 158 5.26 -35.56 -2.11
N ASP A 159 6.57 -35.65 -1.82
CA ASP A 159 7.21 -36.86 -1.30
C ASP A 159 8.38 -36.49 -0.36
N GLU A 160 8.11 -36.53 0.94
CA GLU A 160 9.09 -36.21 1.97
C GLU A 160 10.18 -37.29 2.14
N ALA A 161 10.02 -38.47 1.54
CA ALA A 161 11.07 -39.47 1.50
C ALA A 161 12.15 -39.09 0.47
N VAL A 162 11.79 -38.41 -0.62
CA VAL A 162 12.72 -37.91 -1.64
C VAL A 162 13.37 -36.59 -1.19
N ALA A 163 12.55 -35.59 -0.82
CA ALA A 163 13.06 -34.34 -0.29
C ALA A 163 12.05 -33.66 0.65
N THR A 164 12.56 -33.02 1.69
CA THR A 164 11.75 -32.18 2.60
C THR A 164 11.97 -30.71 2.35
N VAL A 165 11.03 -29.91 2.77
CA VAL A 165 11.13 -28.43 2.75
C VAL A 165 10.69 -27.89 4.10
N ASP A 166 11.41 -26.91 4.63
CA ASP A 166 11.06 -26.24 5.88
C ASP A 166 10.24 -24.93 5.64
N ALA A 167 9.92 -24.24 6.72
CA ALA A 167 9.13 -23.01 6.68
C ALA A 167 9.84 -21.85 5.98
N ASP A 168 11.17 -21.87 5.90
CA ASP A 168 12.00 -20.87 5.24
C ASP A 168 12.24 -21.18 3.76
N GLY A 169 11.68 -22.29 3.28
CA GLY A 169 11.83 -22.77 1.90
C GLY A 169 13.14 -23.51 1.64
N LYS A 170 13.84 -23.94 2.70
CA LYS A 170 15.03 -24.75 2.59
C LYS A 170 14.66 -26.19 2.25
N VAL A 171 15.12 -26.65 1.10
CA VAL A 171 14.94 -28.01 0.60
C VAL A 171 16.13 -28.86 1.04
N THR A 172 15.86 -30.06 1.57
CA THR A 172 16.89 -31.05 1.91
C THR A 172 16.60 -32.33 1.14
N ALA A 173 17.54 -32.77 0.29
CA ALA A 173 17.44 -33.98 -0.51
C ALA A 173 17.80 -35.23 0.34
N LYS A 174 16.90 -36.23 0.37
CA LYS A 174 17.04 -37.42 1.24
C LYS A 174 17.33 -38.71 0.48
N ALA A 175 16.62 -38.93 -0.62
CA ALA A 175 16.76 -40.16 -1.41
C ALA A 175 16.55 -39.87 -2.90
N SER A 176 17.12 -40.73 -3.74
CA SER A 176 16.95 -40.64 -5.20
C SER A 176 15.47 -40.74 -5.62
N GLY A 177 15.03 -39.84 -6.47
CA GLY A 177 13.66 -39.75 -6.92
C GLY A 177 13.30 -38.37 -7.46
N VAL A 178 12.00 -38.14 -7.69
CA VAL A 178 11.46 -36.86 -8.10
C VAL A 178 10.27 -36.49 -7.21
N CYS A 179 10.25 -35.28 -6.72
CA CYS A 179 9.12 -34.74 -5.99
C CYS A 179 8.81 -33.29 -6.43
N GLU A 180 7.69 -32.77 -5.98
CA GLU A 180 7.28 -31.39 -6.20
C GLU A 180 7.23 -30.65 -4.88
N ILE A 181 7.84 -29.47 -4.84
CA ILE A 181 7.71 -28.55 -3.72
C ILE A 181 6.63 -27.54 -4.08
N THR A 182 5.55 -27.51 -3.31
CA THR A 182 4.46 -26.57 -3.44
C THR A 182 4.62 -25.43 -2.44
N ALA A 183 4.61 -24.19 -2.93
CA ALA A 183 4.56 -22.98 -2.11
C ALA A 183 3.15 -22.39 -2.18
N ALA A 184 2.47 -22.24 -1.06
CA ALA A 184 1.13 -21.68 -0.95
C ALA A 184 1.18 -20.31 -0.25
N VAL A 185 0.61 -19.29 -0.85
CA VAL A 185 0.48 -17.95 -0.28
C VAL A 185 -1.00 -17.63 -0.12
N THR A 186 -1.37 -17.09 1.04
CA THR A 186 -2.74 -16.65 1.32
C THR A 186 -2.74 -15.15 1.63
N CYS A 187 -3.56 -14.40 0.91
CA CYS A 187 -3.76 -12.96 1.14
C CYS A 187 -5.25 -12.64 1.06
N ASN A 188 -5.80 -12.02 2.10
CA ASN A 188 -7.21 -11.64 2.20
C ASN A 188 -8.19 -12.78 1.82
N GLY A 189 -7.94 -13.97 2.34
CA GLY A 189 -8.77 -15.16 2.10
C GLY A 189 -8.55 -15.83 0.73
N VAL A 190 -7.77 -15.23 -0.17
CA VAL A 190 -7.43 -15.84 -1.46
C VAL A 190 -6.12 -16.61 -1.33
N LYS A 191 -6.17 -17.91 -1.56
CA LYS A 191 -5.00 -18.81 -1.58
C LYS A 191 -4.60 -19.10 -3.01
N LYS A 192 -3.30 -18.97 -3.32
CA LYS A 192 -2.69 -19.42 -4.59
C LYS A 192 -1.40 -20.17 -4.33
N THR A 193 -1.05 -21.04 -5.25
CA THR A 193 0.10 -21.94 -5.15
C THR A 193 1.01 -21.81 -6.36
N ALA A 194 2.29 -22.07 -6.14
CA ALA A 194 3.26 -22.31 -7.19
C ALA A 194 3.99 -23.61 -6.88
N VAL A 195 4.36 -24.37 -7.90
CA VAL A 195 4.99 -25.68 -7.79
C VAL A 195 6.36 -25.64 -8.45
N VAL A 196 7.32 -26.26 -7.79
CA VAL A 196 8.70 -26.40 -8.28
C VAL A 196 9.07 -27.89 -8.29
N PRO A 197 9.45 -28.49 -9.44
CA PRO A 197 9.94 -29.85 -9.49
C PRO A 197 11.36 -29.94 -8.90
N VAL A 198 11.63 -31.01 -8.18
CA VAL A 198 12.92 -31.33 -7.58
C VAL A 198 13.28 -32.78 -7.91
N ALA A 199 14.44 -32.97 -8.51
CA ALA A 199 14.98 -34.28 -8.81
C ALA A 199 16.21 -34.56 -7.92
N VAL A 200 16.28 -35.73 -7.29
CA VAL A 200 17.40 -36.17 -6.47
C VAL A 200 18.05 -37.41 -7.11
N ARG A 201 19.35 -37.38 -7.24
CA ARG A 201 20.17 -38.45 -7.84
C ARG A 201 21.04 -39.15 -6.79
#